data_d0ce711226aa1def8fd465d49521beb9
#
_entry.id   d0ce711226aa1def8fd465d49521beb9
#
_cell.length_a   1.000
_cell.length_b   1.000
_cell.length_c   1.000
_cell.angle_alpha   90.00
_cell.angle_beta   90.00
_cell.angle_gamma   90.00
#
_symmetry.space_group_name_H-M   'P 1'
#
loop_
_entity.id
_entity.type
_entity.pdbx_description
1 polymer ?
#
loop_
_entity_poly.entity_id
_entity_poly.type
_entity_poly.pdbx_seq_one_letter_code
_entity_poly.pdbx_strand_id
1 'polypeptide(L)'
;MSSASGNILELKNVKVVYDNVILALHDVTLNVPKGKIVALLGGNGAGKSTTLKSISTMLASERGKVTGGTINYDGNAIEKQNPSQMVNMGMVQVLEGRRCFGHLTVEENIISGAYSRKLSRGDINQELEKIYGYFIRLKERRKSQAGFTSGGEQQMIAVARAMMAKPKMLLLDEPSMGLAPQLVAEIFNIVKELNEKEGVSVLLAEQNTNVALKNSDHGYIIETGKVMLEGTAKSLLNDDKVKELYLGISKEGRKNFRDVLK
;
A
#
# COMPACT_ATOMS: atom_id res chain seq x y z
N MET A 1 -17.75 27.52 6.86
CA MET A 1 -16.29 27.30 6.78
C MET A 1 -16.06 25.85 7.15
N SER A 2 -15.88 24.98 6.17
CA SER A 2 -15.58 23.55 6.38
C SER A 2 -14.20 23.48 7.01
N SER A 3 -14.08 22.93 8.23
CA SER A 3 -12.81 22.58 8.83
C SER A 3 -12.10 21.65 7.86
N ALA A 4 -10.99 22.11 7.26
CA ALA A 4 -10.14 21.25 6.48
C ALA A 4 -9.75 20.05 7.38
N SER A 5 -10.33 18.89 7.11
CA SER A 5 -9.93 17.68 7.80
C SER A 5 -8.46 17.50 7.52
N GLY A 6 -7.66 17.22 8.55
CA GLY A 6 -6.23 16.96 8.38
C GLY A 6 -5.93 15.67 7.60
N ASN A 7 -6.95 15.10 6.93
CA ASN A 7 -6.90 13.87 6.15
C ASN A 7 -6.57 14.16 4.69
N ILE A 8 -5.66 13.36 4.13
CA ILE A 8 -5.38 13.34 2.69
C ILE A 8 -6.34 12.43 1.94
N LEU A 9 -6.85 11.38 2.61
CA LEU A 9 -7.81 10.42 2.05
C LEU A 9 -8.94 10.17 3.05
N GLU A 10 -10.18 10.16 2.54
CA GLU A 10 -11.38 9.80 3.31
C GLU A 10 -12.28 8.88 2.49
N LEU A 11 -12.60 7.73 3.05
CA LEU A 11 -13.64 6.81 2.56
C LEU A 11 -14.79 6.83 3.53
N LYS A 12 -16.03 6.95 3.02
CA LYS A 12 -17.26 6.90 3.82
C LYS A 12 -18.26 5.92 3.19
N ASN A 13 -18.54 4.84 3.91
CA ASN A 13 -19.52 3.81 3.56
C ASN A 13 -19.34 3.23 2.14
N VAL A 14 -18.08 3.03 1.72
CA VAL A 14 -17.76 2.61 0.36
C VAL A 14 -18.19 1.17 0.11
N LYS A 15 -18.95 0.99 -0.98
CA LYS A 15 -19.42 -0.31 -1.48
C LYS A 15 -18.86 -0.56 -2.87
N VAL A 16 -18.37 -1.78 -3.11
CA VAL A 16 -17.82 -2.19 -4.40
C VAL A 16 -18.43 -3.51 -4.83
N VAL A 17 -18.86 -3.57 -6.10
CA VAL A 17 -19.40 -4.76 -6.73
C VAL A 17 -18.58 -5.10 -7.98
N TYR A 18 -18.22 -6.36 -8.15
CA TYR A 18 -17.64 -6.93 -9.37
C TYR A 18 -18.71 -7.68 -10.18
N ASP A 19 -18.61 -7.61 -11.51
CA ASP A 19 -19.53 -8.27 -12.46
C ASP A 19 -21.01 -7.99 -12.19
N ASN A 20 -21.35 -6.91 -11.49
CA ASN A 20 -22.68 -6.56 -10.99
C ASN A 20 -23.33 -7.57 -10.02
N VAL A 21 -22.56 -8.56 -9.53
CA VAL A 21 -23.07 -9.67 -8.71
C VAL A 21 -22.26 -9.81 -7.41
N ILE A 22 -20.95 -9.72 -7.47
CA ILE A 22 -20.09 -10.01 -6.32
C ILE A 22 -19.88 -8.74 -5.52
N LEU A 23 -20.53 -8.64 -4.35
CA LEU A 23 -20.33 -7.55 -3.41
C LEU A 23 -19.03 -7.78 -2.63
N ALA A 24 -17.96 -7.07 -3.01
CA ALA A 24 -16.61 -7.23 -2.44
C ALA A 24 -16.35 -6.28 -1.27
N LEU A 25 -16.90 -5.05 -1.30
CA LEU A 25 -16.90 -4.14 -0.16
C LEU A 25 -18.33 -3.80 0.20
N HIS A 26 -18.66 -3.99 1.48
CA HIS A 26 -20.01 -3.79 1.99
C HIS A 26 -20.23 -2.40 2.58
N ASP A 27 -19.21 -1.90 3.31
CA ASP A 27 -19.28 -0.62 4.02
C ASP A 27 -17.87 -0.32 4.59
N VAL A 28 -17.00 0.22 3.72
CA VAL A 28 -15.66 0.58 4.15
C VAL A 28 -15.59 2.07 4.45
N THR A 29 -15.31 2.38 5.71
CA THR A 29 -15.05 3.74 6.19
C THR A 29 -13.65 3.76 6.79
N LEU A 30 -12.77 4.62 6.26
CA LEU A 30 -11.42 4.82 6.77
C LEU A 30 -10.89 6.21 6.39
N ASN A 31 -9.91 6.68 7.15
CA ASN A 31 -9.24 7.94 6.91
C ASN A 31 -7.72 7.77 6.93
N VAL A 32 -7.01 8.53 6.09
CA VAL A 32 -5.55 8.64 6.15
C VAL A 32 -5.20 10.10 6.44
N PRO A 33 -4.70 10.42 7.64
CA PRO A 33 -4.20 11.75 7.93
C PRO A 33 -2.99 12.09 7.06
N LYS A 34 -2.84 13.37 6.71
CA LYS A 34 -1.72 13.83 5.90
C LYS A 34 -0.39 13.58 6.61
N GLY A 35 0.58 13.02 5.89
CA GLY A 35 1.90 12.68 6.41
C GLY A 35 1.90 11.52 7.40
N LYS A 36 0.90 10.63 7.36
CA LYS A 36 0.82 9.46 8.23
C LYS A 36 0.89 8.16 7.46
N ILE A 37 1.35 7.11 8.11
CA ILE A 37 1.32 5.73 7.63
C ILE A 37 0.14 5.03 8.30
N VAL A 38 -0.82 4.58 7.50
CA VAL A 38 -2.01 3.86 7.95
C VAL A 38 -2.00 2.45 7.38
N ALA A 39 -2.24 1.44 8.23
CA ALA A 39 -2.34 0.05 7.82
C ALA A 39 -3.80 -0.37 7.60
N LEU A 40 -4.06 -1.08 6.51
CA LEU A 40 -5.30 -1.81 6.24
C LEU A 40 -5.00 -3.31 6.32
N LEU A 41 -5.46 -3.94 7.39
CA LEU A 41 -5.08 -5.29 7.80
C LEU A 41 -6.22 -6.27 7.56
N GLY A 42 -5.90 -7.47 7.14
CA GLY A 42 -6.91 -8.52 6.96
C GLY A 42 -6.35 -9.74 6.22
N GLY A 43 -7.07 -10.84 6.28
CA GLY A 43 -6.73 -12.06 5.55
C GLY A 43 -6.89 -11.92 4.03
N ASN A 44 -6.55 -12.99 3.30
CA ASN A 44 -6.81 -13.05 1.87
C ASN A 44 -8.32 -13.00 1.62
N GLY A 45 -8.73 -12.23 0.61
CA GLY A 45 -10.16 -12.03 0.30
C GLY A 45 -10.91 -11.06 1.23
N ALA A 46 -10.26 -10.46 2.23
CA ALA A 46 -10.91 -9.53 3.16
C ALA A 46 -11.38 -8.22 2.50
N GLY A 47 -10.88 -7.87 1.31
CA GLY A 47 -11.23 -6.65 0.58
C GLY A 47 -10.12 -5.60 0.52
N LYS A 48 -8.90 -5.89 0.99
CA LYS A 48 -7.76 -4.96 1.01
C LYS A 48 -7.42 -4.39 -0.37
N SER A 49 -7.06 -5.26 -1.33
CA SER A 49 -6.70 -4.85 -2.70
C SER A 49 -7.88 -4.18 -3.43
N THR A 50 -9.12 -4.63 -3.17
CA THR A 50 -10.34 -3.97 -3.68
C THR A 50 -10.47 -2.55 -3.15
N THR A 51 -10.19 -2.34 -1.86
CA THR A 51 -10.18 -1.00 -1.26
C THR A 51 -9.12 -0.12 -1.92
N LEU A 52 -7.87 -0.60 -2.09
CA LEU A 52 -6.82 0.16 -2.77
C LEU A 52 -7.19 0.48 -4.23
N LYS A 53 -7.75 -0.48 -4.97
CA LYS A 53 -8.20 -0.29 -6.36
C LYS A 53 -9.38 0.69 -6.46
N SER A 54 -10.26 0.75 -5.45
CA SER A 54 -11.35 1.74 -5.42
C SER A 54 -10.80 3.16 -5.28
N ILE A 55 -9.76 3.33 -4.46
CA ILE A 55 -9.08 4.60 -4.22
C ILE A 55 -8.27 5.04 -5.45
N SER A 56 -7.54 4.13 -6.09
CA SER A 56 -6.74 4.41 -7.29
C SER A 56 -7.54 4.42 -8.59
N THR A 57 -8.87 4.24 -8.51
CA THR A 57 -9.82 4.17 -9.63
C THR A 57 -9.53 3.06 -10.66
N MET A 58 -8.89 1.96 -10.21
CA MET A 58 -8.49 0.85 -11.07
C MET A 58 -9.53 -0.29 -11.15
N LEU A 59 -10.66 -0.19 -10.48
CA LEU A 59 -11.69 -1.25 -10.44
C LEU A 59 -12.22 -1.63 -11.82
N ALA A 60 -12.38 -0.65 -12.71
CA ALA A 60 -12.99 -0.87 -14.04
C ALA A 60 -12.20 -1.88 -14.90
N SER A 61 -10.87 -1.98 -14.72
CA SER A 61 -10.04 -2.96 -15.43
C SER A 61 -10.38 -4.41 -15.07
N GLU A 62 -11.03 -4.63 -13.93
CA GLU A 62 -11.46 -5.93 -13.43
C GLU A 62 -13.00 -6.05 -13.34
N ARG A 63 -13.73 -5.22 -14.10
CA ARG A 63 -15.20 -5.16 -14.12
C ARG A 63 -15.84 -4.83 -12.77
N GLY A 64 -15.08 -4.14 -11.90
CA GLY A 64 -15.53 -3.61 -10.61
C GLY A 64 -16.01 -2.17 -10.71
N LYS A 65 -16.91 -1.78 -9.81
CA LYS A 65 -17.40 -0.40 -9.67
C LYS A 65 -17.75 -0.07 -8.22
N VAL A 66 -17.56 1.18 -7.85
CA VAL A 66 -18.13 1.74 -6.61
C VAL A 66 -19.62 1.92 -6.81
N THR A 67 -20.43 1.33 -5.93
CA THR A 67 -21.91 1.39 -6.01
C THR A 67 -22.54 2.18 -4.88
N GLY A 68 -21.73 2.63 -3.90
CA GLY A 68 -22.22 3.47 -2.80
C GLY A 68 -21.07 4.04 -2.00
N GLY A 69 -21.37 5.03 -1.19
CA GLY A 69 -20.40 5.77 -0.40
C GLY A 69 -19.69 6.86 -1.19
N THR A 70 -18.66 7.46 -0.59
CA THR A 70 -17.85 8.52 -1.19
C THR A 70 -16.37 8.29 -0.91
N ILE A 71 -15.52 8.69 -1.86
CA ILE A 71 -14.06 8.67 -1.71
C ILE A 71 -13.54 10.08 -2.03
N ASN A 72 -12.90 10.72 -1.04
CA ASN A 72 -12.29 12.03 -1.21
C ASN A 72 -10.78 11.94 -1.06
N TYR A 73 -10.04 12.52 -1.99
CA TYR A 73 -8.59 12.60 -1.96
C TYR A 73 -8.14 14.06 -2.08
N ASP A 74 -7.32 14.52 -1.14
CA ASP A 74 -6.79 15.90 -1.05
C ASP A 74 -7.94 16.94 -1.22
N GLY A 75 -9.08 16.68 -0.54
CA GLY A 75 -10.29 17.51 -0.58
C GLY A 75 -11.18 17.39 -1.82
N ASN A 76 -10.84 16.51 -2.77
CA ASN A 76 -11.58 16.33 -4.01
C ASN A 76 -12.24 14.95 -4.06
N ALA A 77 -13.49 14.91 -4.52
CA ALA A 77 -14.18 13.67 -4.85
C ALA A 77 -13.57 13.03 -6.10
N ILE A 78 -13.32 11.70 -6.04
CA ILE A 78 -12.56 11.00 -7.10
C ILE A 78 -13.41 10.10 -8.00
N GLU A 79 -14.72 10.04 -7.83
CA GLU A 79 -15.61 9.11 -8.54
C GLU A 79 -15.55 9.26 -10.07
N LYS A 80 -15.17 10.45 -10.56
CA LYS A 80 -15.06 10.76 -11.99
C LYS A 80 -13.64 10.73 -12.51
N GLN A 81 -12.66 10.41 -11.66
CA GLN A 81 -11.27 10.37 -12.04
C GLN A 81 -10.90 9.02 -12.68
N ASN A 82 -9.86 9.02 -13.48
CA ASN A 82 -9.24 7.81 -14.01
C ASN A 82 -7.83 7.60 -13.38
N PRO A 83 -7.22 6.41 -13.52
CA PRO A 83 -5.92 6.14 -12.88
C PRO A 83 -4.81 7.13 -13.24
N SER A 84 -4.76 7.61 -14.49
CA SER A 84 -3.76 8.60 -14.92
C SER A 84 -3.96 9.94 -14.20
N GLN A 85 -5.21 10.37 -14.02
CA GLN A 85 -5.54 11.58 -13.27
C GLN A 85 -5.14 11.43 -11.78
N MET A 86 -5.36 10.26 -11.18
CA MET A 86 -4.95 10.00 -9.79
C MET A 86 -3.41 10.13 -9.63
N VAL A 87 -2.64 9.59 -10.57
CA VAL A 87 -1.18 9.76 -10.56
C VAL A 87 -0.78 11.24 -10.69
N ASN A 88 -1.44 12.00 -11.59
CA ASN A 88 -1.19 13.44 -11.73
C ASN A 88 -1.56 14.26 -10.49
N MET A 89 -2.55 13.81 -9.71
CA MET A 89 -2.91 14.40 -8.42
C MET A 89 -1.92 14.02 -7.31
N GLY A 90 -0.98 13.09 -7.57
CA GLY A 90 0.06 12.65 -6.65
C GLY A 90 -0.31 11.40 -5.84
N MET A 91 -1.29 10.61 -6.27
CA MET A 91 -1.59 9.31 -5.69
C MET A 91 -1.02 8.20 -6.58
N VAL A 92 -0.16 7.37 -6.01
CA VAL A 92 0.50 6.28 -6.76
C VAL A 92 0.31 4.96 -6.02
N GLN A 93 -0.09 3.92 -6.75
CA GLN A 93 -0.24 2.57 -6.20
C GLN A 93 0.91 1.66 -6.65
N VAL A 94 1.52 0.97 -5.68
CA VAL A 94 2.37 -0.19 -5.89
C VAL A 94 1.50 -1.42 -5.75
N LEU A 95 1.25 -2.09 -6.88
CA LEU A 95 0.38 -3.26 -6.94
C LEU A 95 1.07 -4.50 -6.38
N GLU A 96 0.28 -5.42 -5.87
CA GLU A 96 0.71 -6.76 -5.50
C GLU A 96 1.42 -7.46 -6.67
N GLY A 97 2.39 -8.32 -6.36
CA GLY A 97 3.09 -9.14 -7.36
C GLY A 97 4.25 -8.43 -8.06
N ARG A 98 4.83 -7.39 -7.43
CA ARG A 98 6.07 -6.70 -7.84
C ARG A 98 5.98 -5.92 -9.15
N ARG A 99 5.20 -6.30 -10.13
CA ARG A 99 4.82 -5.65 -11.39
C ARG A 99 5.94 -4.81 -12.06
N CYS A 100 7.19 -5.34 -12.13
CA CYS A 100 8.23 -4.70 -12.93
C CYS A 100 8.12 -5.09 -14.41
N PHE A 101 8.65 -4.21 -15.27
CA PHE A 101 8.84 -4.50 -16.70
C PHE A 101 10.11 -5.34 -16.85
N GLY A 102 9.98 -6.67 -16.91
CA GLY A 102 11.10 -7.61 -16.83
C GLY A 102 12.15 -7.46 -17.92
N HIS A 103 11.76 -6.99 -19.10
CA HIS A 103 12.64 -6.75 -20.25
C HIS A 103 13.39 -5.41 -20.20
N LEU A 104 12.94 -4.48 -19.35
CA LEU A 104 13.62 -3.21 -19.12
C LEU A 104 14.69 -3.38 -18.02
N THR A 105 15.71 -2.54 -18.07
CA THR A 105 16.68 -2.42 -16.98
C THR A 105 16.05 -1.89 -15.71
N VAL A 106 16.74 -2.03 -14.57
CA VAL A 106 16.34 -1.44 -13.29
C VAL A 106 16.14 0.08 -13.44
N GLU A 107 17.09 0.76 -14.06
CA GLU A 107 17.06 2.21 -14.30
C GLU A 107 15.88 2.63 -15.17
N GLU A 108 15.63 1.95 -16.28
CA GLU A 108 14.49 2.22 -17.16
C GLU A 108 13.15 1.99 -16.46
N ASN A 109 13.05 0.94 -15.62
CA ASN A 109 11.86 0.73 -14.79
C ASN A 109 11.60 1.93 -13.88
N ILE A 110 12.63 2.44 -13.18
CA ILE A 110 12.48 3.59 -12.28
C ILE A 110 12.09 4.83 -13.08
N ILE A 111 12.79 5.11 -14.18
CA ILE A 111 12.51 6.27 -15.05
C ILE A 111 11.08 6.24 -15.58
N SER A 112 10.52 5.07 -15.87
CA SER A 112 9.14 4.96 -16.34
C SER A 112 8.12 5.58 -15.39
N GLY A 113 8.43 5.66 -14.09
CA GLY A 113 7.60 6.35 -13.10
C GLY A 113 7.49 7.87 -13.30
N ALA A 114 8.42 8.47 -14.03
CA ALA A 114 8.37 9.89 -14.36
C ALA A 114 7.45 10.24 -15.55
N TYR A 115 6.83 9.23 -16.18
CA TYR A 115 6.06 9.44 -17.42
C TYR A 115 4.97 10.52 -17.30
N SER A 116 4.32 10.60 -16.15
CA SER A 116 3.30 11.63 -15.88
C SER A 116 3.87 13.03 -15.63
N ARG A 117 5.19 13.13 -15.41
CA ARG A 117 5.90 14.37 -15.09
C ARG A 117 6.64 14.86 -16.34
N LYS A 118 6.44 16.12 -16.71
CA LYS A 118 7.17 16.74 -17.81
C LYS A 118 8.57 17.18 -17.34
N LEU A 119 9.47 16.21 -17.14
CA LEU A 119 10.82 16.44 -16.65
C LEU A 119 11.83 16.56 -17.79
N SER A 120 12.81 17.44 -17.63
CA SER A 120 14.01 17.44 -18.46
C SER A 120 14.90 16.22 -18.13
N ARG A 121 15.83 15.87 -19.02
CA ARG A 121 16.79 14.79 -18.77
C ARG A 121 17.67 15.04 -17.53
N GLY A 122 17.98 16.31 -17.27
CA GLY A 122 18.74 16.72 -16.08
C GLY A 122 17.95 16.46 -14.80
N ASP A 123 16.65 16.84 -14.79
CA ASP A 123 15.77 16.60 -13.63
C ASP A 123 15.59 15.11 -13.36
N ILE A 124 15.44 14.28 -14.41
CA ILE A 124 15.34 12.82 -14.27
C ILE A 124 16.59 12.26 -13.57
N ASN A 125 17.79 12.66 -14.01
CA ASN A 125 19.03 12.19 -13.40
C ASN A 125 19.15 12.61 -11.93
N GLN A 126 18.73 13.82 -11.60
CA GLN A 126 18.75 14.32 -10.23
C GLN A 126 17.79 13.53 -9.31
N GLU A 127 16.57 13.25 -9.80
CA GLU A 127 15.62 12.44 -9.06
C GLU A 127 16.09 10.98 -8.93
N LEU A 128 16.72 10.41 -9.97
CA LEU A 128 17.33 9.08 -9.91
C LEU A 128 18.40 8.96 -8.82
N GLU A 129 19.31 9.94 -8.72
CA GLU A 129 20.33 9.91 -7.68
C GLU A 129 19.72 9.98 -6.27
N LYS A 130 18.63 10.73 -6.06
CA LYS A 130 17.90 10.73 -4.79
C LYS A 130 17.31 9.35 -4.50
N ILE A 131 16.66 8.72 -5.49
CA ILE A 131 16.08 7.39 -5.34
C ILE A 131 17.17 6.36 -5.04
N TYR A 132 18.31 6.43 -5.70
CA TYR A 132 19.45 5.56 -5.42
C TYR A 132 20.04 5.77 -4.02
N GLY A 133 19.85 6.94 -3.42
CA GLY A 133 20.18 7.18 -2.02
C GLY A 133 19.37 6.30 -1.06
N TYR A 134 18.11 6.01 -1.39
CA TYR A 134 17.26 5.06 -0.64
C TYR A 134 17.53 3.60 -0.99
N PHE A 135 17.87 3.32 -2.27
CA PHE A 135 18.01 1.98 -2.82
C PHE A 135 19.41 1.74 -3.39
N ILE A 136 20.42 1.66 -2.51
CA ILE A 136 21.84 1.48 -2.91
C ILE A 136 22.01 0.26 -3.82
N ARG A 137 21.35 -0.88 -3.48
CA ARG A 137 21.39 -2.10 -4.30
C ARG A 137 20.89 -1.91 -5.71
N LEU A 138 19.87 -1.08 -5.91
CA LEU A 138 19.34 -0.81 -7.25
C LEU A 138 20.32 0.02 -8.08
N LYS A 139 21.09 0.93 -7.44
CA LYS A 139 22.17 1.68 -8.11
C LYS A 139 23.23 0.76 -8.68
N GLU A 140 23.67 -0.24 -7.90
CA GLU A 140 24.66 -1.23 -8.31
C GLU A 140 24.15 -2.08 -9.48
N ARG A 141 22.87 -2.38 -9.51
CA ARG A 141 22.19 -3.21 -10.51
C ARG A 141 21.50 -2.42 -11.62
N ARG A 142 21.69 -1.10 -11.71
CA ARG A 142 20.92 -0.19 -12.58
C ARG A 142 20.84 -0.63 -14.05
N LYS A 143 21.90 -1.26 -14.56
CA LYS A 143 21.98 -1.77 -15.95
C LYS A 143 21.50 -3.20 -16.13
N SER A 144 21.21 -3.92 -15.05
CA SER A 144 20.67 -5.29 -15.12
C SER A 144 19.21 -5.24 -15.55
N GLN A 145 18.75 -6.22 -16.33
CA GLN A 145 17.32 -6.38 -16.63
C GLN A 145 16.57 -6.75 -15.35
N ALA A 146 15.43 -6.10 -15.12
CA ALA A 146 14.64 -6.27 -13.91
C ALA A 146 14.13 -7.72 -13.74
N GLY A 147 13.85 -8.43 -14.85
CA GLY A 147 13.42 -9.83 -14.81
C GLY A 147 14.45 -10.79 -14.22
N PHE A 148 15.73 -10.43 -14.23
CA PHE A 148 16.82 -11.25 -13.67
C PHE A 148 17.26 -10.80 -12.27
N THR A 149 16.55 -9.86 -11.65
CA THR A 149 16.80 -9.46 -10.27
C THR A 149 16.02 -10.34 -9.29
N SER A 150 16.45 -10.37 -8.03
CA SER A 150 15.74 -11.12 -6.98
C SER A 150 14.34 -10.55 -6.73
N GLY A 151 13.46 -11.36 -6.13
CA GLY A 151 12.11 -10.91 -5.81
C GLY A 151 12.06 -9.68 -4.91
N GLY A 152 13.01 -9.53 -3.99
CA GLY A 152 13.13 -8.33 -3.16
C GLY A 152 13.59 -7.11 -3.93
N GLU A 153 14.55 -7.27 -4.84
CA GLU A 153 14.98 -6.20 -5.74
C GLU A 153 13.85 -5.75 -6.67
N GLN A 154 13.04 -6.70 -7.19
CA GLN A 154 11.85 -6.38 -7.98
C GLN A 154 10.82 -5.57 -7.19
N GLN A 155 10.61 -5.89 -5.91
CA GLN A 155 9.73 -5.10 -5.04
C GLN A 155 10.31 -3.69 -4.81
N MET A 156 11.61 -3.58 -4.57
CA MET A 156 12.30 -2.29 -4.45
C MET A 156 12.18 -1.48 -5.74
N ILE A 157 12.32 -2.10 -6.92
CA ILE A 157 12.12 -1.45 -8.22
C ILE A 157 10.70 -0.89 -8.33
N ALA A 158 9.68 -1.65 -7.92
CA ALA A 158 8.29 -1.20 -7.96
C ALA A 158 8.05 0.03 -7.06
N VAL A 159 8.61 0.03 -5.85
CA VAL A 159 8.54 1.18 -4.93
C VAL A 159 9.35 2.37 -5.48
N ALA A 160 10.57 2.15 -5.95
CA ALA A 160 11.44 3.20 -6.54
C ALA A 160 10.78 3.86 -7.75
N ARG A 161 10.12 3.08 -8.61
CA ARG A 161 9.33 3.59 -9.74
C ARG A 161 8.16 4.46 -9.27
N ALA A 162 7.47 4.06 -8.20
CA ALA A 162 6.39 4.86 -7.62
C ALA A 162 6.92 6.19 -7.05
N MET A 163 8.10 6.18 -6.42
CA MET A 163 8.76 7.41 -5.92
C MET A 163 9.11 8.38 -7.04
N MET A 164 9.50 7.87 -8.21
CA MET A 164 9.85 8.70 -9.36
C MET A 164 8.68 9.56 -9.86
N ALA A 165 7.43 9.15 -9.56
CA ALA A 165 6.24 9.98 -9.80
C ALA A 165 6.10 11.14 -8.79
N LYS A 166 6.93 11.23 -7.74
CA LYS A 166 6.89 12.21 -6.64
C LYS A 166 5.52 12.26 -5.95
N PRO A 167 5.09 11.15 -5.35
CA PRO A 167 3.75 11.04 -4.79
C PRO A 167 3.56 11.90 -3.54
N LYS A 168 2.34 12.41 -3.34
CA LYS A 168 1.85 12.91 -2.05
C LYS A 168 1.34 11.74 -1.18
N MET A 169 0.88 10.68 -1.84
CA MET A 169 0.35 9.48 -1.20
C MET A 169 0.75 8.22 -1.96
N LEU A 170 1.23 7.23 -1.22
CA LEU A 170 1.51 5.88 -1.70
C LEU A 170 0.45 4.90 -1.20
N LEU A 171 -0.08 4.10 -2.11
CA LEU A 171 -0.87 2.92 -1.81
C LEU A 171 0.03 1.69 -2.02
N LEU A 172 0.28 0.91 -0.97
CA LEU A 172 1.14 -0.27 -1.03
C LEU A 172 0.29 -1.53 -0.82
N ASP A 173 0.25 -2.41 -1.82
CA ASP A 173 -0.53 -3.64 -1.78
C ASP A 173 0.39 -4.84 -1.51
N GLU A 174 0.35 -5.35 -0.28
CA GLU A 174 1.14 -6.48 0.23
C GLU A 174 2.64 -6.42 -0.11
N PRO A 175 3.33 -5.32 0.24
CA PRO A 175 4.73 -5.12 -0.14
C PRO A 175 5.69 -6.14 0.51
N SER A 176 5.28 -6.83 1.57
CA SER A 176 6.10 -7.83 2.27
C SER A 176 5.95 -9.27 1.74
N MET A 177 4.94 -9.51 0.87
CA MET A 177 4.56 -10.86 0.48
C MET A 177 5.69 -11.61 -0.25
N GLY A 178 6.02 -12.81 0.26
CA GLY A 178 7.02 -13.70 -0.34
C GLY A 178 8.45 -13.15 -0.30
N LEU A 179 8.76 -12.27 0.64
CA LEU A 179 10.09 -11.72 0.86
C LEU A 179 10.76 -12.27 2.13
N ALA A 180 12.08 -12.34 2.11
CA ALA A 180 12.86 -12.64 3.30
C ALA A 180 12.72 -11.52 4.35
N PRO A 181 12.70 -11.84 5.67
CA PRO A 181 12.47 -10.86 6.73
C PRO A 181 13.38 -9.62 6.68
N GLN A 182 14.63 -9.79 6.27
CA GLN A 182 15.59 -8.68 6.13
C GLN A 182 15.16 -7.69 5.04
N LEU A 183 14.67 -8.19 3.89
CA LEU A 183 14.19 -7.35 2.80
C LEU A 183 12.88 -6.64 3.15
N VAL A 184 12.02 -7.31 3.92
CA VAL A 184 10.81 -6.68 4.48
C VAL A 184 11.19 -5.49 5.35
N ALA A 185 12.13 -5.68 6.29
CA ALA A 185 12.59 -4.60 7.15
C ALA A 185 13.20 -3.43 6.34
N GLU A 186 14.00 -3.73 5.31
CA GLU A 186 14.60 -2.74 4.43
C GLU A 186 13.54 -1.90 3.70
N ILE A 187 12.53 -2.54 3.10
CA ILE A 187 11.42 -1.85 2.40
C ILE A 187 10.63 -0.95 3.37
N PHE A 188 10.29 -1.44 4.56
CA PHE A 188 9.54 -0.64 5.52
C PHE A 188 10.35 0.51 6.10
N ASN A 189 11.67 0.36 6.27
CA ASN A 189 12.55 1.46 6.65
C ASN A 189 12.55 2.56 5.58
N ILE A 190 12.64 2.18 4.31
CA ILE A 190 12.55 3.13 3.19
C ILE A 190 11.20 3.85 3.18
N VAL A 191 10.09 3.13 3.38
CA VAL A 191 8.75 3.73 3.46
C VAL A 191 8.64 4.73 4.61
N LYS A 192 9.22 4.42 5.78
CA LYS A 192 9.29 5.35 6.91
C LYS A 192 10.13 6.57 6.59
N GLU A 193 11.32 6.39 6.00
CA GLU A 193 12.16 7.51 5.60
C GLU A 193 11.46 8.44 4.61
N LEU A 194 10.73 7.89 3.64
CA LEU A 194 9.92 8.66 2.71
C LEU A 194 8.82 9.46 3.43
N ASN A 195 8.14 8.83 4.37
CA ASN A 195 7.13 9.51 5.17
C ASN A 195 7.74 10.64 6.01
N GLU A 196 8.84 10.38 6.71
CA GLU A 196 9.48 11.33 7.63
C GLU A 196 10.19 12.49 6.90
N LYS A 197 10.92 12.19 5.80
CA LYS A 197 11.73 13.18 5.09
C LYS A 197 10.97 13.93 4.01
N GLU A 198 10.04 13.26 3.31
CA GLU A 198 9.33 13.81 2.15
C GLU A 198 7.85 14.13 2.48
N GLY A 199 7.36 13.74 3.67
CA GLY A 199 5.98 13.97 4.08
C GLY A 199 4.95 13.14 3.32
N VAL A 200 5.36 12.07 2.66
CA VAL A 200 4.48 11.18 1.87
C VAL A 200 3.53 10.43 2.80
N SER A 201 2.22 10.55 2.57
CA SER A 201 1.22 9.75 3.28
C SER A 201 1.18 8.33 2.70
N VAL A 202 0.92 7.33 3.52
CA VAL A 202 0.93 5.93 3.06
C VAL A 202 -0.33 5.20 3.55
N LEU A 203 -0.99 4.48 2.64
CA LEU A 203 -1.96 3.45 2.99
C LEU A 203 -1.38 2.09 2.60
N LEU A 204 -1.11 1.28 3.61
CA LEU A 204 -0.45 -0.01 3.52
C LEU A 204 -1.46 -1.14 3.70
N ALA A 205 -1.77 -1.89 2.67
CA ALA A 205 -2.55 -3.12 2.78
C ALA A 205 -1.61 -4.30 3.04
N GLU A 206 -1.83 -5.03 4.13
CA GLU A 206 -0.97 -6.14 4.55
C GLU A 206 -1.76 -7.27 5.23
N GLN A 207 -1.29 -8.50 5.01
CA GLN A 207 -1.76 -9.65 5.75
C GLN A 207 -0.98 -9.83 7.05
N ASN A 208 0.33 -9.54 7.05
CA ASN A 208 1.17 -9.64 8.23
C ASN A 208 0.93 -8.46 9.18
N THR A 209 -0.05 -8.63 10.06
CA THR A 209 -0.51 -7.61 11.01
C THR A 209 0.62 -7.08 11.90
N ASN A 210 1.52 -7.96 12.36
CA ASN A 210 2.63 -7.55 13.23
C ASN A 210 3.62 -6.63 12.50
N VAL A 211 3.99 -6.99 11.28
CA VAL A 211 4.90 -6.18 10.46
C VAL A 211 4.26 -4.84 10.14
N ALA A 212 3.01 -4.84 9.69
CA ALA A 212 2.31 -3.61 9.31
C ALA A 212 2.14 -2.65 10.48
N LEU A 213 1.62 -3.12 11.63
CA LEU A 213 1.39 -2.27 12.80
C LEU A 213 2.68 -1.69 13.39
N LYS A 214 3.80 -2.42 13.38
CA LYS A 214 5.09 -1.89 13.83
C LYS A 214 5.63 -0.74 12.95
N ASN A 215 5.10 -0.61 11.74
CA ASN A 215 5.54 0.34 10.75
C ASN A 215 4.47 1.40 10.40
N SER A 216 3.40 1.50 11.21
CA SER A 216 2.28 2.42 10.98
C SER A 216 1.95 3.25 12.21
N ASP A 217 1.27 4.39 12.00
CA ASP A 217 0.72 5.24 13.06
C ASP A 217 -0.66 4.72 13.52
N HIS A 218 -1.47 4.26 12.57
CA HIS A 218 -2.86 3.84 12.76
C HIS A 218 -3.15 2.59 11.95
N GLY A 219 -4.18 1.82 12.34
CA GLY A 219 -4.59 0.63 11.61
C GLY A 219 -6.10 0.46 11.56
N TYR A 220 -6.55 -0.16 10.47
CA TYR A 220 -7.89 -0.66 10.25
C TYR A 220 -7.81 -2.15 10.00
N ILE A 221 -8.64 -2.93 10.66
CA ILE A 221 -8.78 -4.36 10.41
C ILE A 221 -10.05 -4.57 9.59
N ILE A 222 -9.87 -5.09 8.38
CA ILE A 222 -10.96 -5.39 7.45
C ILE A 222 -11.19 -6.90 7.37
N GLU A 223 -12.46 -7.28 7.39
CA GLU A 223 -12.89 -8.66 7.21
C GLU A 223 -14.17 -8.68 6.37
N THR A 224 -14.20 -9.53 5.35
CA THR A 224 -15.35 -9.68 4.44
C THR A 224 -15.91 -8.33 3.98
N GLY A 225 -15.02 -7.43 3.52
CA GLY A 225 -15.40 -6.12 2.95
C GLY A 225 -15.94 -5.09 3.95
N LYS A 226 -15.71 -5.27 5.26
CA LYS A 226 -16.09 -4.32 6.32
C LYS A 226 -14.92 -4.04 7.26
N VAL A 227 -14.81 -2.81 7.74
CA VAL A 227 -13.90 -2.47 8.84
C VAL A 227 -14.50 -2.98 10.14
N MET A 228 -13.78 -3.86 10.83
CA MET A 228 -14.19 -4.49 12.08
C MET A 228 -13.60 -3.80 13.31
N LEU A 229 -12.36 -3.33 13.21
CA LEU A 229 -11.64 -2.65 14.28
C LEU A 229 -10.79 -1.53 13.69
N GLU A 230 -10.60 -0.47 14.45
CA GLU A 230 -9.69 0.62 14.14
C GLU A 230 -9.01 1.14 15.41
N GLY A 231 -7.83 1.72 15.26
CA GLY A 231 -7.13 2.33 16.39
C GLY A 231 -5.70 2.69 16.05
N THR A 232 -5.02 3.30 17.03
CA THR A 232 -3.58 3.55 16.90
C THR A 232 -2.86 2.19 16.75
N ALA A 233 -1.77 2.17 15.99
CA ALA A 233 -1.00 0.94 15.82
C ALA A 233 -0.57 0.33 17.15
N LYS A 234 -0.20 1.18 18.13
CA LYS A 234 0.16 0.74 19.49
C LYS A 234 -1.02 0.11 20.24
N SER A 235 -2.24 0.66 20.11
CA SER A 235 -3.42 0.08 20.77
C SER A 235 -3.79 -1.28 20.17
N LEU A 236 -3.74 -1.39 18.83
CA LEU A 236 -4.06 -2.66 18.14
C LEU A 236 -3.02 -3.76 18.42
N LEU A 237 -1.73 -3.42 18.52
CA LEU A 237 -0.68 -4.37 18.92
C LEU A 237 -0.88 -4.93 20.34
N ASN A 238 -1.55 -4.18 21.23
CA ASN A 238 -1.82 -4.58 22.60
C ASN A 238 -3.21 -5.19 22.80
N ASP A 239 -4.10 -5.09 21.80
CA ASP A 239 -5.45 -5.63 21.85
C ASP A 239 -5.42 -7.17 21.85
N ASP A 240 -6.09 -7.78 22.83
CA ASP A 240 -6.08 -9.24 23.01
C ASP A 240 -6.79 -9.96 21.85
N LYS A 241 -7.86 -9.37 21.28
CA LYS A 241 -8.57 -9.96 20.14
C LYS A 241 -7.69 -9.92 18.88
N VAL A 242 -6.97 -8.82 18.69
CA VAL A 242 -6.01 -8.69 17.57
C VAL A 242 -4.88 -9.69 17.72
N LYS A 243 -4.36 -9.90 18.94
CA LYS A 243 -3.33 -10.89 19.23
C LYS A 243 -3.79 -12.30 18.91
N GLU A 244 -4.97 -12.66 19.36
CA GLU A 244 -5.51 -14.01 19.18
C GLU A 244 -5.84 -14.30 17.71
N LEU A 245 -6.58 -13.41 17.04
CA LEU A 245 -7.12 -13.66 15.70
C LEU A 245 -6.12 -13.38 14.57
N TYR A 246 -5.26 -12.36 14.75
CA TYR A 246 -4.42 -11.85 13.65
C TYR A 246 -2.91 -11.94 13.92
N LEU A 247 -2.47 -12.08 15.19
CA LEU A 247 -1.05 -12.24 15.51
C LEU A 247 -0.69 -13.70 15.86
N GLY A 248 -1.66 -14.60 15.92
CA GLY A 248 -1.44 -16.01 16.23
C GLY A 248 -0.93 -16.27 17.67
N ILE A 249 -1.15 -15.30 18.57
CA ILE A 249 -0.73 -15.40 19.97
C ILE A 249 -1.96 -15.83 20.80
N SER A 250 -2.15 -17.12 21.02
CA SER A 250 -3.20 -17.59 21.93
C SER A 250 -2.77 -17.44 23.39
N LYS A 251 -3.72 -17.06 24.27
CA LYS A 251 -3.53 -17.05 25.74
C LYS A 251 -3.32 -18.46 26.30
N GLU A 252 -3.79 -19.49 25.63
CA GLU A 252 -3.50 -20.89 25.93
C GLU A 252 -2.21 -21.28 25.22
N GLY A 253 -1.14 -21.44 25.98
CA GLY A 253 0.12 -21.96 25.47
C GLY A 253 -0.12 -23.19 24.60
N ARG A 254 0.63 -23.33 23.49
CA ARG A 254 0.58 -24.42 22.51
C ARG A 254 0.04 -25.70 23.14
N LYS A 255 -1.23 -26.02 22.93
CA LYS A 255 -1.73 -27.38 23.13
C LYS A 255 -0.91 -28.24 22.16
N ASN A 256 -0.02 -29.05 22.71
CA ASN A 256 0.76 -29.96 21.89
C ASN A 256 -0.23 -30.87 21.18
N PHE A 257 -0.13 -30.95 19.86
CA PHE A 257 -0.90 -31.88 19.00
C PHE A 257 -0.77 -33.35 19.45
N ARG A 258 0.13 -33.65 20.39
CA ARG A 258 0.29 -34.99 21.03
C ARG A 258 -0.78 -35.36 22.08
N ASP A 259 -1.53 -34.36 22.56
CA ASP A 259 -2.55 -34.64 23.63
C ASP A 259 -3.96 -34.87 23.08
N VAL A 260 -4.15 -34.80 21.76
CA VAL A 260 -5.44 -35.04 21.07
C VAL A 260 -5.55 -36.48 20.53
N LEU A 261 -4.50 -37.29 20.64
CA LEU A 261 -4.46 -38.70 20.18
C LEU A 261 -4.31 -39.69 21.33
N LYS A 262 -4.92 -39.41 22.49
CA LYS A 262 -5.13 -40.40 23.54
C LYS A 262 -6.61 -40.58 23.84
#